data_451e736d4fd09ade6be60edd338124a7
#
_entry.id   451e736d4fd09ade6be60edd338124a7
#
_cell.length_a   1.000
_cell.length_b   1.000
_cell.length_c   1.000
_cell.angle_alpha   90.00
_cell.angle_beta   90.00
_cell.angle_gamma   90.00
#
_symmetry.space_group_name_H-M   'P 1'
#
loop_
_entity.id
_entity.type
_entity.pdbx_description
1 polymer ?
#
loop_
_entity_poly.entity_id
_entity_poly.type
_entity_poly.pdbx_seq_one_letter_code
_entity_poly.pdbx_strand_id
1 'polypeptide(L)'
;MEAGRKVLVLCTLTAEAKRIDDPRYQFDTEEKDGVVVKCTINNAEVLDVPGVVYRLHPNETEKNRLDSLEVLIKDNTKRFSEVFRQLPYGIIKKNVTGIGATTLALNAENNCIVVCPTRSLAYGKYCKGITEDGTKRYLYVGSEVGDIKKVPSRNIRAYLSNKKISYKKILVVADSLPRLMEYLPQNLEKWHIMVDEIDSYQTDGVYRPALENVIDYFFRFPERSRCLVSATIRPFSDPRLADLPLIDVKYEQFMRRPIKMIQSTNILKTVAATLERTIRQHPEDKIVVAYNTVSSMRIIIELLPDELKGKCEIWCSSQSEQQAGEYYPQENIGTHLTKQITFLTCTYFTGIDIEDRYHLISVSDTRYLYTLLSPEKLLQIAGRCRHKEGLLSERFIYDIQSKKVWEKNFDKQHNIACAKWIIEIINQINFGLENYNDVIHRNVGQAVADQMSGWKVSYGGSTPITLVRRDIEDNLAVSYLNIDAFDEFVRLRSQLYSDATAIVAALEEDCEILGHTLANDSYSKDQQAAEIAVDDEFKAIQNANIDECIKLMKERIADGSMSEDLTVR
;
A
#
# COMPACT_ATOMS: atom_id res chain seq x y z
N MET A 1 -42.10 -3.62 -16.68
CA MET A 1 -41.65 -2.51 -15.83
C MET A 1 -40.12 -2.49 -15.63
N GLU A 2 -39.45 -3.63 -15.43
CA GLU A 2 -37.98 -3.65 -15.27
C GLU A 2 -37.21 -3.25 -16.55
N ALA A 3 -37.62 -3.72 -17.73
CA ALA A 3 -36.96 -3.37 -18.99
C ALA A 3 -37.02 -1.86 -19.31
N GLY A 4 -38.12 -1.18 -18.97
CA GLY A 4 -38.25 0.26 -19.21
C GLY A 4 -37.40 1.12 -18.26
N ARG A 5 -37.11 0.63 -17.04
CA ARG A 5 -36.25 1.31 -16.07
C ARG A 5 -34.77 1.21 -16.49
N LYS A 6 -34.38 0.09 -17.06
CA LYS A 6 -33.08 -0.23 -17.60
C LYS A 6 -32.59 0.80 -18.62
N VAL A 7 -33.44 1.01 -19.61
CA VAL A 7 -33.23 1.95 -20.71
C VAL A 7 -33.06 3.39 -20.19
N LEU A 8 -33.84 3.80 -19.20
CA LEU A 8 -33.84 5.18 -18.71
C LEU A 8 -32.52 5.55 -18.03
N VAL A 9 -31.95 4.66 -17.21
CA VAL A 9 -30.69 4.92 -16.46
C VAL A 9 -29.51 5.05 -17.42
N LEU A 10 -29.35 4.10 -18.35
CA LEU A 10 -28.24 4.13 -19.31
C LEU A 10 -28.35 5.31 -20.28
N CYS A 11 -29.56 5.63 -20.75
CA CYS A 11 -29.80 6.79 -21.62
C CYS A 11 -29.51 8.11 -20.92
N THR A 12 -29.88 8.26 -19.65
CA THR A 12 -29.62 9.49 -18.88
C THR A 12 -28.13 9.69 -18.67
N LEU A 13 -27.42 8.67 -18.20
CA LEU A 13 -25.97 8.71 -18.01
C LEU A 13 -25.22 9.08 -19.29
N THR A 14 -25.60 8.45 -20.41
CA THR A 14 -24.99 8.71 -21.72
C THR A 14 -25.26 10.13 -22.21
N ALA A 15 -26.47 10.65 -22.00
CA ALA A 15 -26.81 12.01 -22.40
C ALA A 15 -26.02 13.06 -21.56
N GLU A 16 -25.86 12.82 -20.27
CA GLU A 16 -25.05 13.68 -19.41
C GLU A 16 -23.56 13.63 -19.80
N ALA A 17 -23.02 12.43 -20.06
CA ALA A 17 -21.64 12.24 -20.49
C ALA A 17 -21.35 12.97 -21.80
N LYS A 18 -22.22 12.84 -22.81
CA LYS A 18 -22.09 13.56 -24.09
C LYS A 18 -22.17 15.09 -23.93
N ARG A 19 -22.89 15.59 -22.94
CA ARG A 19 -22.97 17.04 -22.68
C ARG A 19 -21.71 17.62 -22.07
N ILE A 20 -21.02 16.84 -21.19
CA ILE A 20 -19.78 17.27 -20.53
C ILE A 20 -18.59 17.11 -21.47
N ASP A 21 -18.56 16.02 -22.25
CA ASP A 21 -17.53 15.69 -23.25
C ASP A 21 -16.09 15.74 -22.73
N ASP A 22 -15.87 15.10 -21.58
CA ASP A 22 -14.53 14.95 -20.99
C ASP A 22 -13.78 13.80 -21.68
N PRO A 23 -12.67 14.06 -22.40
CA PRO A 23 -11.96 13.04 -23.18
C PRO A 23 -11.33 11.93 -22.31
N ARG A 24 -11.18 12.15 -21.01
CA ARG A 24 -10.65 11.14 -20.07
C ARG A 24 -11.66 10.02 -19.80
N TYR A 25 -12.96 10.29 -20.00
CA TYR A 25 -14.03 9.33 -19.78
C TYR A 25 -14.64 8.94 -21.12
N GLN A 26 -14.49 7.68 -21.48
CA GLN A 26 -15.08 7.15 -22.71
C GLN A 26 -16.39 6.43 -22.40
N PHE A 27 -17.46 6.88 -23.03
CA PHE A 27 -18.78 6.27 -22.96
C PHE A 27 -19.16 5.77 -24.35
N ASP A 28 -19.23 4.45 -24.52
CA ASP A 28 -19.69 3.83 -25.77
C ASP A 28 -21.03 3.13 -25.53
N THR A 29 -21.96 3.26 -26.50
CA THR A 29 -23.30 2.66 -26.42
C THR A 29 -23.62 1.86 -27.67
N GLU A 30 -24.27 0.71 -27.48
CA GLU A 30 -24.93 -0.02 -28.53
C GLU A 30 -26.43 0.23 -28.44
N GLU A 31 -27.08 0.64 -29.55
CA GLU A 31 -28.51 0.89 -29.64
C GLU A 31 -29.17 -0.15 -30.56
N LYS A 32 -30.33 -0.66 -30.15
CA LYS A 32 -31.24 -1.47 -30.99
C LYS A 32 -32.62 -0.88 -30.87
N ASP A 33 -33.24 -0.61 -32.03
CA ASP A 33 -34.58 -0.05 -32.13
C ASP A 33 -34.76 1.25 -31.29
N GLY A 34 -33.74 2.10 -31.26
CA GLY A 34 -33.74 3.35 -30.47
C GLY A 34 -33.55 3.17 -28.97
N VAL A 35 -33.17 1.98 -28.54
CA VAL A 35 -32.96 1.63 -27.13
C VAL A 35 -31.50 1.31 -26.87
N VAL A 36 -30.87 1.92 -25.85
CA VAL A 36 -29.52 1.57 -25.42
C VAL A 36 -29.55 0.18 -24.79
N VAL A 37 -28.96 -0.79 -25.45
CA VAL A 37 -28.89 -2.18 -24.97
C VAL A 37 -27.60 -2.51 -24.27
N LYS A 38 -26.55 -1.71 -24.49
CA LYS A 38 -25.25 -1.85 -23.85
C LYS A 38 -24.59 -0.49 -23.68
N CYS A 39 -23.94 -0.30 -22.56
CA CYS A 39 -23.09 0.84 -22.28
C CYS A 39 -21.74 0.36 -21.73
N THR A 40 -20.66 0.91 -22.23
CA THR A 40 -19.33 0.72 -21.65
C THR A 40 -18.80 2.05 -21.14
N ILE A 41 -18.14 2.01 -20.00
CA ILE A 41 -17.42 3.15 -19.42
C ILE A 41 -15.96 2.75 -19.33
N ASN A 42 -15.09 3.51 -19.97
CA ASN A 42 -13.65 3.24 -19.95
C ASN A 42 -13.35 1.76 -20.28
N ASN A 43 -13.91 1.24 -21.35
CA ASN A 43 -13.86 -0.15 -21.82
C ASN A 43 -14.54 -1.19 -20.91
N ALA A 44 -15.03 -0.84 -19.74
CA ALA A 44 -15.76 -1.78 -18.89
C ALA A 44 -17.25 -1.77 -19.22
N GLU A 45 -17.82 -2.92 -19.57
CA GLU A 45 -19.26 -3.06 -19.74
C GLU A 45 -19.96 -2.84 -18.39
N VAL A 46 -20.83 -1.86 -18.36
CA VAL A 46 -21.70 -1.54 -17.23
C VAL A 46 -22.81 -2.57 -17.16
N LEU A 47 -22.89 -3.27 -16.06
CA LEU A 47 -23.99 -4.20 -15.81
C LEU A 47 -25.15 -3.42 -15.20
N ASP A 48 -26.30 -3.46 -15.86
CA ASP A 48 -27.51 -2.89 -15.28
C ASP A 48 -28.03 -3.82 -14.18
N VAL A 49 -27.67 -3.48 -12.96
CA VAL A 49 -28.01 -4.26 -11.78
C VAL A 49 -28.94 -3.43 -10.90
N PRO A 50 -30.07 -4.01 -10.44
CA PRO A 50 -30.93 -3.30 -9.48
C PRO A 50 -30.15 -2.85 -8.25
N GLY A 51 -30.31 -1.57 -7.88
CA GLY A 51 -29.61 -1.00 -6.72
C GLY A 51 -28.19 -0.50 -7.00
N VAL A 52 -27.77 -0.38 -8.25
CA VAL A 52 -26.55 0.35 -8.62
C VAL A 52 -26.94 1.66 -9.31
N VAL A 53 -26.32 2.76 -8.91
CA VAL A 53 -26.57 4.09 -9.48
C VAL A 53 -25.25 4.69 -9.92
N TYR A 54 -25.22 5.24 -11.12
CA TYR A 54 -24.07 5.95 -11.67
C TYR A 54 -24.37 7.45 -11.68
N ARG A 55 -23.42 8.26 -11.23
CA ARG A 55 -23.50 9.71 -11.20
C ARG A 55 -22.21 10.32 -11.72
N LEU A 56 -22.33 11.30 -12.57
CA LEU A 56 -21.22 12.14 -13.01
C LEU A 56 -21.09 13.33 -12.06
N HIS A 57 -19.88 13.59 -11.60
CA HIS A 57 -19.58 14.78 -10.80
C HIS A 57 -18.77 15.77 -11.65
N PRO A 58 -19.42 16.79 -12.24
CA PRO A 58 -18.73 17.82 -13.01
C PRO A 58 -17.78 18.64 -12.11
N ASN A 59 -16.65 19.05 -12.65
CA ASN A 59 -15.77 19.99 -11.99
C ASN A 59 -16.43 21.37 -11.94
N GLU A 60 -16.43 22.02 -10.77
CA GLU A 60 -17.09 23.32 -10.57
C GLU A 60 -16.39 24.47 -11.33
N THR A 61 -15.10 24.32 -11.58
CA THR A 61 -14.28 25.36 -12.21
C THR A 61 -14.04 25.14 -13.70
N GLU A 62 -13.95 23.87 -14.12
CA GLU A 62 -13.67 23.46 -15.49
C GLU A 62 -14.91 22.81 -16.14
N LYS A 63 -15.67 23.58 -16.94
CA LYS A 63 -16.98 23.16 -17.47
C LYS A 63 -17.04 21.85 -18.23
N ASN A 64 -15.92 21.45 -18.89
CA ASN A 64 -15.82 20.22 -19.68
C ASN A 64 -15.00 19.14 -18.99
N ARG A 65 -14.91 19.18 -17.66
CA ARG A 65 -14.14 18.23 -16.86
C ARG A 65 -15.02 17.58 -15.81
N LEU A 66 -14.79 16.30 -15.56
CA LEU A 66 -15.38 15.56 -14.45
C LEU A 66 -14.37 15.41 -13.32
N ASP A 67 -14.81 15.60 -12.09
CA ASP A 67 -14.01 15.23 -10.92
C ASP A 67 -14.00 13.72 -10.74
N SER A 68 -15.17 13.09 -10.92
CA SER A 68 -15.29 11.63 -10.84
C SER A 68 -16.57 11.10 -11.51
N LEU A 69 -16.53 9.80 -11.81
CA LEU A 69 -17.71 8.98 -11.99
C LEU A 69 -17.98 8.22 -10.69
N GLU A 70 -19.05 8.56 -9.99
CA GLU A 70 -19.49 7.83 -8.81
C GLU A 70 -20.33 6.60 -9.19
N VAL A 71 -20.02 5.46 -8.58
CA VAL A 71 -20.81 4.23 -8.67
C VAL A 71 -21.31 3.90 -7.27
N LEU A 72 -22.60 4.20 -7.03
CA LEU A 72 -23.24 3.99 -5.74
C LEU A 72 -23.96 2.63 -5.72
N ILE A 73 -23.54 1.74 -4.84
CA ILE A 73 -24.10 0.39 -4.66
C ILE A 73 -24.98 0.39 -3.42
N LYS A 74 -26.29 0.15 -3.59
CA LYS A 74 -27.27 0.16 -2.50
C LYS A 74 -27.27 -1.10 -1.65
N ASP A 75 -26.77 -2.20 -2.20
CA ASP A 75 -26.70 -3.51 -1.54
C ASP A 75 -25.24 -3.87 -1.23
N ASN A 76 -24.88 -3.82 0.04
CA ASN A 76 -23.52 -4.07 0.54
C ASN A 76 -23.02 -5.51 0.30
N THR A 77 -23.89 -6.43 -0.11
CA THR A 77 -23.50 -7.80 -0.46
C THR A 77 -22.95 -7.92 -1.87
N LYS A 78 -23.27 -6.96 -2.76
CA LYS A 78 -22.82 -6.96 -4.15
C LYS A 78 -21.32 -6.77 -4.27
N ARG A 79 -20.75 -7.47 -5.25
CA ARG A 79 -19.31 -7.44 -5.55
C ARG A 79 -19.05 -6.66 -6.84
N PHE A 80 -17.80 -6.28 -7.04
CA PHE A 80 -17.38 -5.52 -8.22
C PHE A 80 -17.71 -6.21 -9.53
N SER A 81 -17.66 -7.56 -9.58
CA SER A 81 -18.03 -8.38 -10.73
C SER A 81 -19.52 -8.36 -11.08
N GLU A 82 -20.38 -7.88 -10.17
CA GLU A 82 -21.80 -7.68 -10.42
C GLU A 82 -22.11 -6.28 -10.95
N VAL A 83 -21.12 -5.36 -10.92
CA VAL A 83 -21.23 -3.98 -11.41
C VAL A 83 -20.57 -3.83 -12.79
N PHE A 84 -19.41 -4.45 -12.97
CA PHE A 84 -18.65 -4.44 -14.22
C PHE A 84 -18.23 -5.85 -14.62
N ARG A 85 -18.19 -6.14 -15.92
CA ARG A 85 -17.63 -7.42 -16.44
C ARG A 85 -16.10 -7.44 -16.40
N GLN A 86 -15.47 -6.29 -16.53
CA GLN A 86 -14.02 -6.11 -16.42
C GLN A 86 -13.72 -4.76 -15.76
N LEU A 87 -12.49 -4.58 -15.30
CA LEU A 87 -12.11 -3.30 -14.70
C LEU A 87 -12.10 -2.19 -15.76
N PRO A 88 -12.72 -1.03 -15.47
CA PRO A 88 -12.50 0.18 -16.25
C PRO A 88 -11.05 0.64 -16.16
N TYR A 89 -10.56 1.34 -17.17
CA TYR A 89 -9.25 1.99 -17.07
C TYR A 89 -9.32 3.29 -16.24
N GLY A 90 -8.17 3.72 -15.71
CA GLY A 90 -8.07 4.91 -14.86
C GLY A 90 -7.84 4.58 -13.38
N ILE A 91 -8.25 5.46 -12.51
CA ILE A 91 -8.16 5.30 -11.06
C ILE A 91 -9.48 4.76 -10.52
N ILE A 92 -9.44 3.65 -9.82
CA ILE A 92 -10.60 3.04 -9.17
C ILE A 92 -10.46 3.17 -7.65
N LYS A 93 -11.17 4.11 -7.07
CA LYS A 93 -11.30 4.27 -5.63
C LYS A 93 -12.46 3.43 -5.15
N LYS A 94 -12.18 2.36 -4.44
CA LYS A 94 -13.21 1.38 -4.02
C LYS A 94 -13.83 1.65 -2.66
N ASN A 95 -13.34 2.62 -1.87
CA ASN A 95 -13.77 3.04 -0.53
C ASN A 95 -14.01 1.91 0.49
N VAL A 96 -14.06 0.67 0.05
CA VAL A 96 -14.28 -0.52 0.87
C VAL A 96 -13.24 -1.59 0.51
N THR A 97 -12.68 -2.23 1.52
CA THR A 97 -11.77 -3.35 1.33
C THR A 97 -12.56 -4.62 0.94
N GLY A 98 -12.01 -5.45 0.06
CA GLY A 98 -12.59 -6.76 -0.26
C GLY A 98 -13.78 -6.77 -1.21
N ILE A 99 -14.12 -5.66 -1.89
CA ILE A 99 -15.19 -5.61 -2.90
C ILE A 99 -14.95 -6.51 -4.13
N GLY A 100 -13.70 -6.98 -4.35
CA GLY A 100 -13.41 -7.98 -5.38
C GLY A 100 -12.81 -7.43 -6.68
N ALA A 101 -12.26 -6.22 -6.71
CA ALA A 101 -11.63 -5.64 -7.91
C ALA A 101 -10.52 -6.53 -8.47
N THR A 102 -9.58 -7.00 -7.63
CA THR A 102 -8.51 -7.90 -8.06
C THR A 102 -9.04 -9.25 -8.56
N THR A 103 -10.10 -9.78 -7.93
CA THR A 103 -10.76 -11.01 -8.37
C THR A 103 -11.36 -10.82 -9.76
N LEU A 104 -11.98 -9.67 -10.02
CA LEU A 104 -12.49 -9.34 -11.37
C LEU A 104 -11.37 -9.30 -12.40
N ALA A 105 -10.23 -8.64 -12.11
CA ALA A 105 -9.08 -8.58 -13.01
C ALA A 105 -8.52 -9.97 -13.35
N LEU A 106 -8.40 -10.84 -12.34
CA LEU A 106 -7.86 -12.19 -12.50
C LEU A 106 -8.82 -13.14 -13.23
N ASN A 107 -10.12 -12.91 -13.17
CA ASN A 107 -11.14 -13.73 -13.86
C ASN A 107 -11.56 -13.19 -15.24
N ALA A 108 -11.17 -11.97 -15.58
CA ALA A 108 -11.50 -11.39 -16.90
C ALA A 108 -10.83 -12.16 -18.05
N GLU A 109 -11.45 -12.16 -19.23
CA GLU A 109 -10.97 -12.85 -20.43
C GLU A 109 -9.90 -12.03 -21.18
N ASN A 110 -8.80 -11.70 -20.50
CA ASN A 110 -7.66 -10.96 -21.04
C ASN A 110 -6.35 -11.37 -20.37
N ASN A 111 -5.22 -11.03 -20.97
CA ASN A 111 -3.94 -11.14 -20.26
C ASN A 111 -3.83 -10.01 -19.25
N CYS A 112 -3.55 -10.33 -18.00
CA CYS A 112 -3.52 -9.35 -16.94
C CYS A 112 -2.31 -9.52 -16.03
N ILE A 113 -1.67 -8.41 -15.71
CA ILE A 113 -0.59 -8.30 -14.72
C ILE A 113 -1.16 -7.50 -13.54
N VAL A 114 -1.16 -8.11 -12.37
CA VAL A 114 -1.52 -7.45 -11.13
C VAL A 114 -0.24 -7.17 -10.35
N VAL A 115 0.09 -5.90 -10.20
CA VAL A 115 1.26 -5.44 -9.44
C VAL A 115 0.84 -5.20 -8.01
N CYS A 116 1.47 -5.92 -7.09
CA CYS A 116 1.20 -5.83 -5.66
C CYS A 116 2.34 -5.13 -4.92
N PRO A 117 2.08 -4.27 -3.93
CA PRO A 117 3.14 -3.59 -3.18
C PRO A 117 3.97 -4.54 -2.32
N THR A 118 3.40 -5.66 -1.86
CA THR A 118 4.06 -6.60 -0.95
C THR A 118 4.01 -8.04 -1.44
N ARG A 119 4.98 -8.85 -0.97
CA ARG A 119 5.05 -10.29 -1.24
C ARG A 119 3.82 -11.03 -0.69
N SER A 120 3.44 -10.70 0.55
CA SER A 120 2.31 -11.34 1.24
C SER A 120 1.00 -11.14 0.48
N LEU A 121 0.75 -9.93 -0.03
CA LEU A 121 -0.44 -9.64 -0.85
C LEU A 121 -0.44 -10.44 -2.15
N ALA A 122 0.67 -10.46 -2.87
CA ALA A 122 0.78 -11.20 -4.12
C ALA A 122 0.65 -12.73 -3.89
N TYR A 123 1.28 -13.25 -2.83
CA TYR A 123 1.21 -14.66 -2.46
C TYR A 123 -0.19 -15.08 -2.03
N GLY A 124 -0.85 -14.32 -1.15
CA GLY A 124 -2.20 -14.62 -0.72
C GLY A 124 -3.20 -14.69 -1.88
N LYS A 125 -3.05 -13.81 -2.89
CA LYS A 125 -3.86 -13.86 -4.12
C LYS A 125 -3.48 -15.05 -5.01
N TYR A 126 -2.20 -15.40 -5.11
CA TYR A 126 -1.72 -16.55 -5.84
C TYR A 126 -2.29 -17.87 -5.28
N CYS A 127 -2.29 -18.04 -3.97
CA CYS A 127 -2.85 -19.23 -3.30
C CYS A 127 -4.34 -19.43 -3.61
N LYS A 128 -5.12 -18.34 -3.70
CA LYS A 128 -6.54 -18.39 -4.11
C LYS A 128 -6.74 -18.86 -5.56
N GLY A 129 -5.70 -18.83 -6.38
CA GLY A 129 -5.72 -19.34 -7.77
C GLY A 129 -5.28 -20.79 -7.91
N ILE A 130 -4.97 -21.50 -6.83
CA ILE A 130 -4.68 -22.92 -6.85
C ILE A 130 -6.00 -23.67 -6.75
N THR A 131 -6.28 -24.53 -7.74
CA THR A 131 -7.50 -25.34 -7.77
C THR A 131 -7.36 -26.57 -6.87
N GLU A 132 -8.46 -27.24 -6.54
CA GLU A 132 -8.48 -28.42 -5.65
C GLU A 132 -7.56 -29.56 -6.13
N ASP A 133 -7.37 -29.69 -7.44
CA ASP A 133 -6.43 -30.62 -8.08
C ASP A 133 -4.97 -30.12 -8.08
N GLY A 134 -4.67 -28.99 -7.44
CA GLY A 134 -3.35 -28.38 -7.35
C GLY A 134 -2.91 -27.63 -8.62
N THR A 135 -3.79 -27.47 -9.61
CA THR A 135 -3.47 -26.69 -10.82
C THR A 135 -3.31 -25.21 -10.50
N LYS A 136 -2.19 -24.62 -10.91
CA LYS A 136 -1.86 -23.23 -10.70
C LYS A 136 -2.36 -22.37 -11.86
N ARG A 137 -3.39 -21.56 -11.62
CA ARG A 137 -3.96 -20.68 -12.65
C ARG A 137 -3.09 -19.46 -12.93
N TYR A 138 -2.34 -18.99 -11.91
CA TYR A 138 -1.60 -17.74 -11.96
C TYR A 138 -0.10 -17.99 -11.92
N LEU A 139 0.68 -17.07 -12.47
CA LEU A 139 2.13 -17.01 -12.25
C LEU A 139 2.41 -16.00 -11.14
N TYR A 140 3.15 -16.39 -10.11
CA TYR A 140 3.73 -15.49 -9.13
C TYR A 140 5.13 -15.07 -9.57
N VAL A 141 5.45 -13.77 -9.52
CA VAL A 141 6.78 -13.22 -9.78
C VAL A 141 7.19 -12.32 -8.62
N GLY A 142 8.14 -12.80 -7.83
CA GLY A 142 8.63 -12.12 -6.63
C GLY A 142 9.81 -12.84 -6.01
N SER A 143 10.30 -12.35 -4.88
CA SER A 143 11.23 -13.08 -4.01
C SER A 143 10.51 -14.21 -3.27
N GLU A 144 11.26 -15.03 -2.56
CA GLU A 144 10.75 -16.17 -1.80
C GLU A 144 9.68 -15.76 -0.79
N VAL A 145 8.60 -16.55 -0.72
CA VAL A 145 7.49 -16.33 0.21
C VAL A 145 6.71 -17.65 0.39
N GLY A 146 6.39 -18.02 1.61
CA GLY A 146 5.73 -19.29 1.90
C GLY A 146 6.48 -20.45 1.25
N ASP A 147 5.75 -21.32 0.54
CA ASP A 147 6.31 -22.48 -0.17
C ASP A 147 6.99 -22.14 -1.49
N ILE A 148 6.94 -20.87 -1.92
CA ILE A 148 7.48 -20.47 -3.22
C ILE A 148 8.90 -19.96 -3.05
N LYS A 149 9.85 -20.71 -3.67
CA LYS A 149 11.19 -20.21 -3.91
C LYS A 149 11.19 -19.17 -5.03
N LYS A 150 12.21 -18.33 -5.10
CA LYS A 150 12.39 -17.36 -6.18
C LYS A 150 12.12 -18.01 -7.54
N VAL A 151 11.12 -17.52 -8.26
CA VAL A 151 10.72 -18.08 -9.56
C VAL A 151 11.84 -17.85 -10.59
N PRO A 152 12.48 -18.88 -11.13
CA PRO A 152 13.54 -18.72 -12.11
C PRO A 152 12.98 -18.21 -13.45
N SER A 153 13.82 -17.53 -14.22
CA SER A 153 13.47 -16.95 -15.53
C SER A 153 12.87 -17.97 -16.51
N ARG A 154 13.36 -19.21 -16.44
CA ARG A 154 12.81 -20.33 -17.25
C ARG A 154 11.32 -20.57 -17.00
N ASN A 155 10.85 -20.39 -15.76
CA ASN A 155 9.44 -20.60 -15.41
C ASN A 155 8.56 -19.46 -15.97
N ILE A 156 9.07 -18.22 -15.97
CA ILE A 156 8.37 -17.08 -16.60
C ILE A 156 8.20 -17.36 -18.10
N ARG A 157 9.27 -17.74 -18.80
CA ARG A 157 9.22 -18.09 -20.23
C ARG A 157 8.28 -19.26 -20.52
N ALA A 158 8.36 -20.32 -19.71
CA ALA A 158 7.49 -21.50 -19.86
C ALA A 158 6.02 -21.16 -19.67
N TYR A 159 5.68 -20.32 -18.68
CA TYR A 159 4.32 -19.86 -18.47
C TYR A 159 3.81 -19.00 -19.64
N LEU A 160 4.60 -18.04 -20.09
CA LEU A 160 4.22 -17.15 -21.19
C LEU A 160 4.03 -17.92 -22.52
N SER A 161 4.87 -18.93 -22.81
CA SER A 161 4.78 -19.75 -24.02
C SER A 161 3.74 -20.86 -23.96
N ASN A 162 3.14 -21.13 -22.80
CA ASN A 162 2.15 -22.20 -22.64
C ASN A 162 0.84 -21.89 -23.37
N LYS A 163 0.62 -22.51 -24.53
CA LYS A 163 -0.59 -22.32 -25.35
C LYS A 163 -1.89 -22.88 -24.73
N LYS A 164 -1.79 -23.75 -23.71
CA LYS A 164 -2.96 -24.30 -23.02
C LYS A 164 -3.62 -23.27 -22.11
N ILE A 165 -2.92 -22.20 -21.75
CA ILE A 165 -3.45 -21.11 -20.93
C ILE A 165 -3.90 -20.01 -21.89
N SER A 166 -5.21 -19.85 -22.07
CA SER A 166 -5.79 -18.86 -23.01
C SER A 166 -5.45 -17.43 -22.58
N TYR A 167 -5.61 -17.12 -21.31
CA TYR A 167 -5.36 -15.79 -20.75
C TYR A 167 -4.30 -15.87 -19.64
N LYS A 168 -3.20 -15.17 -19.82
CA LYS A 168 -2.08 -15.13 -18.86
C LYS A 168 -2.45 -14.24 -17.69
N LYS A 169 -2.36 -14.75 -16.47
CA LYS A 169 -2.60 -14.03 -15.23
C LYS A 169 -1.35 -14.04 -14.36
N ILE A 170 -0.77 -12.88 -14.15
CA ILE A 170 0.52 -12.73 -13.47
C ILE A 170 0.34 -11.85 -12.25
N LEU A 171 0.72 -12.36 -11.09
CA LEU A 171 0.83 -11.63 -9.84
C LEU A 171 2.30 -11.29 -9.62
N VAL A 172 2.65 -10.03 -9.66
CA VAL A 172 4.03 -9.57 -9.55
C VAL A 172 4.19 -8.62 -8.37
N VAL A 173 5.25 -8.80 -7.61
CA VAL A 173 5.64 -7.82 -6.57
C VAL A 173 6.30 -6.62 -7.25
N ALA A 174 6.00 -5.41 -6.79
CA ALA A 174 6.48 -4.16 -7.38
C ALA A 174 7.98 -4.17 -7.73
N ASP A 175 8.83 -4.59 -6.79
CA ASP A 175 10.29 -4.67 -6.98
C ASP A 175 10.73 -5.70 -8.04
N SER A 176 9.84 -6.62 -8.42
CA SER A 176 10.11 -7.66 -9.43
C SER A 176 9.48 -7.36 -10.80
N LEU A 177 8.73 -6.25 -10.91
CA LEU A 177 8.12 -5.84 -12.17
C LEU A 177 9.17 -5.60 -13.28
N PRO A 178 10.30 -4.91 -13.06
CA PRO A 178 11.33 -4.73 -14.07
C PRO A 178 11.76 -6.06 -14.71
N ARG A 179 12.02 -7.05 -13.88
CA ARG A 179 12.39 -8.39 -14.32
C ARG A 179 11.30 -9.08 -15.15
N LEU A 180 10.02 -8.93 -14.80
CA LEU A 180 8.92 -9.47 -15.59
C LEU A 180 8.86 -8.81 -16.97
N MET A 181 9.04 -7.49 -17.02
CA MET A 181 8.96 -6.72 -18.26
C MET A 181 9.98 -7.16 -19.32
N GLU A 182 11.14 -7.71 -18.92
CA GLU A 182 12.15 -8.26 -19.85
C GLU A 182 11.63 -9.47 -20.66
N TYR A 183 10.59 -10.15 -20.20
CA TYR A 183 10.02 -11.35 -20.83
C TYR A 183 8.72 -11.08 -21.57
N LEU A 184 8.13 -9.90 -21.40
CA LEU A 184 6.92 -9.52 -22.11
C LEU A 184 7.22 -9.10 -23.56
N PRO A 185 6.25 -9.21 -24.48
CA PRO A 185 6.43 -8.70 -25.83
C PRO A 185 6.56 -7.16 -25.82
N GLN A 186 7.27 -6.61 -26.80
CA GLN A 186 7.38 -5.15 -26.94
C GLN A 186 6.01 -4.47 -27.16
N ASN A 187 5.12 -5.12 -27.93
CA ASN A 187 3.75 -4.67 -28.08
C ASN A 187 2.89 -5.20 -26.94
N LEU A 188 2.41 -4.30 -26.08
CA LEU A 188 1.61 -4.59 -24.89
C LEU A 188 0.09 -4.44 -25.12
N GLU A 189 -0.40 -4.25 -26.35
CA GLU A 189 -1.83 -4.02 -26.65
C GLU A 189 -2.76 -5.11 -26.11
N LYS A 190 -2.28 -6.36 -26.04
CA LYS A 190 -3.06 -7.50 -25.51
C LYS A 190 -2.90 -7.72 -24.02
N TRP A 191 -2.21 -6.81 -23.33
CA TRP A 191 -1.91 -6.92 -21.91
C TRP A 191 -2.57 -5.79 -21.14
N HIS A 192 -3.17 -6.15 -20.01
CA HIS A 192 -3.69 -5.22 -19.03
C HIS A 192 -2.77 -5.18 -17.82
N ILE A 193 -2.57 -4.01 -17.24
CA ILE A 193 -1.88 -3.83 -15.98
C ILE A 193 -2.81 -3.22 -14.94
N MET A 194 -2.86 -3.82 -13.78
CA MET A 194 -3.53 -3.31 -12.60
C MET A 194 -2.50 -3.11 -11.49
N VAL A 195 -2.36 -1.90 -10.99
CA VAL A 195 -1.57 -1.64 -9.78
C VAL A 195 -2.53 -1.66 -8.60
N ASP A 196 -2.38 -2.66 -7.75
CA ASP A 196 -3.25 -2.88 -6.60
C ASP A 196 -2.70 -2.20 -5.35
N GLU A 197 -3.58 -1.69 -4.49
CA GLU A 197 -3.28 -0.93 -3.27
C GLU A 197 -2.28 0.22 -3.54
N ILE A 198 -2.60 1.04 -4.56
CA ILE A 198 -1.74 2.16 -5.01
C ILE A 198 -1.45 3.19 -3.89
N ASP A 199 -2.32 3.30 -2.90
CA ASP A 199 -2.11 4.13 -1.72
C ASP A 199 -0.87 3.71 -0.91
N SER A 200 -0.51 2.42 -0.91
CA SER A 200 0.75 1.95 -0.32
C SER A 200 1.97 2.57 -1.01
N TYR A 201 1.87 2.87 -2.30
CA TYR A 201 2.95 3.55 -3.04
C TYR A 201 3.07 5.03 -2.64
N GLN A 202 1.93 5.66 -2.29
CA GLN A 202 1.90 7.03 -1.79
C GLN A 202 2.42 7.18 -0.34
N THR A 203 2.44 6.08 0.44
CA THR A 203 2.87 6.12 1.85
C THR A 203 4.24 5.51 2.08
N ASP A 204 4.61 4.49 1.31
CA ASP A 204 5.83 3.72 1.52
C ASP A 204 6.99 4.17 0.59
N GLY A 205 6.74 5.11 -0.33
CA GLY A 205 7.71 5.60 -1.32
C GLY A 205 9.02 6.08 -0.70
N VAL A 206 8.98 6.72 0.47
CA VAL A 206 10.19 7.21 1.19
C VAL A 206 11.14 6.07 1.54
N TYR A 207 10.60 4.89 1.87
CA TYR A 207 11.38 3.71 2.28
C TYR A 207 11.70 2.75 1.12
N ARG A 208 10.93 2.86 0.02
CA ARG A 208 11.01 1.98 -1.14
C ARG A 208 10.98 2.77 -2.45
N PRO A 209 12.05 3.48 -2.80
CA PRO A 209 12.08 4.34 -4.00
C PRO A 209 11.78 3.59 -5.31
N ALA A 210 12.07 2.29 -5.38
CA ALA A 210 11.74 1.45 -6.53
C ALA A 210 10.23 1.33 -6.82
N LEU A 211 9.36 1.64 -5.85
CA LEU A 211 7.90 1.65 -6.06
C LEU A 211 7.50 2.66 -7.15
N GLU A 212 8.18 3.79 -7.24
CA GLU A 212 7.87 4.83 -8.22
C GLU A 212 8.14 4.39 -9.68
N ASN A 213 9.09 3.48 -9.89
CA ASN A 213 9.35 2.90 -11.22
C ASN A 213 8.15 2.11 -11.75
N VAL A 214 7.29 1.59 -10.87
CA VAL A 214 6.06 0.91 -11.28
C VAL A 214 5.15 1.84 -12.07
N ILE A 215 5.12 3.13 -11.73
CA ILE A 215 4.34 4.14 -12.44
C ILE A 215 4.86 4.34 -13.87
N ASP A 216 6.19 4.34 -14.05
CA ASP A 216 6.78 4.46 -15.38
C ASP A 216 6.43 3.23 -16.25
N TYR A 217 6.53 2.02 -15.70
CA TYR A 217 6.07 0.81 -16.39
C TYR A 217 4.57 0.81 -16.67
N PHE A 218 3.74 1.32 -15.74
CA PHE A 218 2.30 1.46 -15.93
C PHE A 218 1.98 2.30 -17.18
N PHE A 219 2.70 3.39 -17.41
CA PHE A 219 2.51 4.25 -18.58
C PHE A 219 3.03 3.67 -19.90
N ARG A 220 3.76 2.56 -19.89
CA ARG A 220 4.11 1.81 -21.13
C ARG A 220 2.97 0.96 -21.67
N PHE A 221 1.96 0.68 -20.87
CA PHE A 221 0.75 -0.02 -21.33
C PHE A 221 -0.20 0.95 -22.05
N PRO A 222 -0.98 0.48 -23.03
CA PRO A 222 -2.00 1.31 -23.68
C PRO A 222 -2.95 1.91 -22.64
N GLU A 223 -3.41 3.12 -22.88
CA GLU A 223 -4.25 3.86 -21.94
C GLU A 223 -5.44 3.05 -21.45
N ARG A 224 -6.13 2.40 -22.38
CA ARG A 224 -7.32 1.59 -22.11
C ARG A 224 -7.05 0.23 -21.45
N SER A 225 -5.79 -0.08 -21.19
CA SER A 225 -5.36 -1.37 -20.64
C SER A 225 -4.70 -1.24 -19.27
N ARG A 226 -4.89 -0.09 -18.60
CA ARG A 226 -4.21 0.19 -17.33
C ARG A 226 -5.15 0.77 -16.29
N CYS A 227 -5.08 0.27 -15.06
CA CYS A 227 -5.83 0.84 -13.94
C CYS A 227 -5.03 0.80 -12.63
N LEU A 228 -5.30 1.79 -11.78
CA LEU A 228 -4.82 1.90 -10.39
C LEU A 228 -5.99 1.63 -9.47
N VAL A 229 -5.80 0.83 -8.44
CA VAL A 229 -6.91 0.43 -7.57
C VAL A 229 -6.49 0.53 -6.11
N SER A 230 -7.29 1.18 -5.29
CA SER A 230 -7.23 1.08 -3.83
C SER A 230 -8.53 1.51 -3.16
N ALA A 231 -8.66 1.21 -1.86
CA ALA A 231 -9.77 1.71 -1.04
C ALA A 231 -9.54 3.16 -0.59
N THR A 232 -8.28 3.59 -0.47
CA THR A 232 -7.86 4.81 0.24
C THR A 232 -6.89 5.65 -0.60
N ILE A 233 -7.34 6.06 -1.80
CA ILE A 233 -6.51 6.86 -2.72
C ILE A 233 -6.60 8.34 -2.36
N ARG A 234 -5.45 8.99 -2.31
CA ARG A 234 -5.28 10.44 -2.14
C ARG A 234 -4.90 11.10 -3.47
N PRO A 235 -5.12 12.41 -3.63
CA PRO A 235 -4.71 13.10 -4.84
C PRO A 235 -3.21 12.95 -5.11
N PHE A 236 -2.85 12.64 -6.34
CA PHE A 236 -1.47 12.51 -6.77
C PHE A 236 -0.87 13.86 -7.19
N SER A 237 0.40 14.08 -6.86
CA SER A 237 1.16 15.23 -7.36
C SER A 237 1.78 14.96 -8.74
N ASP A 238 1.94 13.71 -9.15
CA ASP A 238 2.36 13.36 -10.51
C ASP A 238 1.24 13.77 -11.50
N PRO A 239 1.48 14.74 -12.40
CA PRO A 239 0.45 15.22 -13.32
C PRO A 239 -0.09 14.11 -14.25
N ARG A 240 0.73 13.10 -14.57
CA ARG A 240 0.31 11.95 -15.39
C ARG A 240 -0.77 11.13 -14.68
N LEU A 241 -0.68 11.00 -13.35
CA LEU A 241 -1.65 10.28 -12.53
C LEU A 241 -2.85 11.16 -12.19
N ALA A 242 -2.63 12.45 -11.91
CA ALA A 242 -3.69 13.40 -11.58
C ALA A 242 -4.66 13.62 -12.75
N ASP A 243 -4.21 13.37 -13.99
CA ASP A 243 -5.04 13.48 -15.20
C ASP A 243 -5.78 12.20 -15.59
N LEU A 244 -5.64 11.12 -14.82
CA LEU A 244 -6.40 9.89 -15.07
C LEU A 244 -7.88 10.05 -14.64
N PRO A 245 -8.83 9.41 -15.34
CA PRO A 245 -10.24 9.39 -14.92
C PRO A 245 -10.40 8.69 -13.58
N LEU A 246 -11.18 9.28 -12.67
CA LEU A 246 -11.48 8.73 -11.35
C LEU A 246 -12.86 8.06 -11.33
N ILE A 247 -12.89 6.78 -10.98
CA ILE A 247 -14.10 5.99 -10.75
C ILE A 247 -14.21 5.72 -9.26
N ASP A 248 -15.19 6.35 -8.62
CA ASP A 248 -15.39 6.35 -7.17
C ASP A 248 -16.54 5.39 -6.82
N VAL A 249 -16.21 4.21 -6.29
CA VAL A 249 -17.19 3.15 -5.99
C VAL A 249 -17.51 3.15 -4.51
N LYS A 250 -18.77 3.35 -4.17
CA LYS A 250 -19.27 3.48 -2.78
C LYS A 250 -20.45 2.57 -2.51
N TYR A 251 -20.58 2.12 -1.27
CA TYR A 251 -21.85 1.58 -0.77
C TYR A 251 -22.73 2.71 -0.18
N GLU A 252 -24.03 2.70 -0.50
CA GLU A 252 -24.98 3.72 0.01
C GLU A 252 -25.12 3.64 1.52
N GLN A 253 -25.17 2.41 2.06
CA GLN A 253 -25.21 2.17 3.50
C GLN A 253 -23.80 1.93 4.01
N PHE A 254 -23.08 2.99 4.25
CA PHE A 254 -21.82 2.94 4.96
C PHE A 254 -22.10 2.91 6.46
N MET A 255 -21.98 1.75 7.08
CA MET A 255 -22.03 1.66 8.54
C MET A 255 -20.71 2.17 9.10
N ARG A 256 -20.75 3.27 9.84
CA ARG A 256 -19.61 3.77 10.58
C ARG A 256 -19.10 2.69 11.52
N ARG A 257 -17.81 2.44 11.46
CA ARG A 257 -17.14 1.41 12.26
C ARG A 257 -17.04 1.88 13.71
N PRO A 258 -17.56 1.11 14.70
CA PRO A 258 -17.49 1.49 16.10
C PRO A 258 -16.04 1.36 16.60
N ILE A 259 -15.46 2.47 17.06
CA ILE A 259 -14.08 2.52 17.58
C ILE A 259 -14.03 3.19 18.95
N LYS A 260 -13.19 2.68 19.83
CA LYS A 260 -12.88 3.26 21.14
C LYS A 260 -11.49 3.86 21.13
N MET A 261 -11.36 5.14 21.42
CA MET A 261 -10.11 5.86 21.44
C MET A 261 -9.50 5.93 22.84
N ILE A 262 -8.20 5.71 22.95
CA ILE A 262 -7.45 5.79 24.19
C ILE A 262 -6.21 6.65 23.95
N GLN A 263 -6.25 7.88 24.38
CA GLN A 263 -5.06 8.73 24.44
C GLN A 263 -4.20 8.30 25.63
N SER A 264 -2.91 8.08 25.40
CA SER A 264 -2.01 7.56 26.44
C SER A 264 -0.82 8.48 26.68
N THR A 265 -0.37 8.55 27.94
CA THR A 265 0.92 9.15 28.30
C THR A 265 2.06 8.13 28.29
N ASN A 266 1.72 6.82 28.25
CA ASN A 266 2.67 5.71 28.17
C ASN A 266 2.07 4.56 27.35
N ILE A 267 2.36 4.58 26.04
CA ILE A 267 1.79 3.64 25.06
C ILE A 267 2.01 2.18 25.46
N LEU A 268 3.26 1.80 25.79
CA LEU A 268 3.62 0.39 26.05
C LEU A 268 2.81 -0.19 27.22
N LYS A 269 2.73 0.57 28.32
CA LYS A 269 2.00 0.16 29.52
C LYS A 269 0.49 0.12 29.27
N THR A 270 -0.04 1.12 28.56
CA THR A 270 -1.47 1.16 28.24
C THR A 270 -1.88 -0.01 27.34
N VAL A 271 -1.02 -0.39 26.37
CA VAL A 271 -1.30 -1.57 25.51
C VAL A 271 -1.28 -2.84 26.37
N ALA A 272 -0.24 -3.07 27.19
CA ALA A 272 -0.16 -4.24 28.07
C ALA A 272 -1.38 -4.34 29.00
N ALA A 273 -1.76 -3.26 29.68
CA ALA A 273 -2.93 -3.21 30.57
C ALA A 273 -4.25 -3.44 29.80
N THR A 274 -4.33 -2.98 28.55
CA THR A 274 -5.52 -3.19 27.70
C THR A 274 -5.63 -4.64 27.26
N LEU A 275 -4.52 -5.30 26.93
CA LEU A 275 -4.45 -6.73 26.60
C LEU A 275 -4.89 -7.58 27.79
N GLU A 276 -4.27 -7.35 28.96
CA GLU A 276 -4.60 -8.08 30.19
C GLU A 276 -6.09 -7.95 30.56
N ARG A 277 -6.63 -6.74 30.52
CA ARG A 277 -8.06 -6.47 30.78
C ARG A 277 -8.95 -7.20 29.79
N THR A 278 -8.61 -7.16 28.48
CA THR A 278 -9.43 -7.78 27.43
C THR A 278 -9.47 -9.29 27.62
N ILE A 279 -8.33 -9.95 27.87
CA ILE A 279 -8.27 -11.39 28.12
C ILE A 279 -9.00 -11.76 29.40
N ARG A 280 -8.89 -10.98 30.47
CA ARG A 280 -9.62 -11.23 31.72
C ARG A 280 -11.13 -11.17 31.51
N GLN A 281 -11.62 -10.28 30.65
CA GLN A 281 -13.04 -10.13 30.32
C GLN A 281 -13.52 -11.17 29.31
N HIS A 282 -12.66 -11.57 28.39
CA HIS A 282 -12.94 -12.47 27.26
C HIS A 282 -11.82 -13.52 27.13
N PRO A 283 -11.77 -14.54 27.99
CA PRO A 283 -10.61 -15.45 28.07
C PRO A 283 -10.36 -16.31 26.82
N GLU A 284 -11.40 -16.53 26.00
CA GLU A 284 -11.32 -17.37 24.79
C GLU A 284 -11.15 -16.54 23.51
N ASP A 285 -11.32 -15.21 23.59
CA ASP A 285 -11.29 -14.38 22.41
C ASP A 285 -9.84 -14.12 21.94
N LYS A 286 -9.68 -13.98 20.62
CA LYS A 286 -8.40 -13.62 19.99
C LYS A 286 -8.24 -12.11 19.94
N ILE A 287 -7.00 -11.65 20.04
CA ILE A 287 -6.64 -10.23 19.98
C ILE A 287 -5.58 -10.03 18.92
N VAL A 288 -5.78 -9.05 18.06
CA VAL A 288 -4.77 -8.56 17.11
C VAL A 288 -4.33 -7.16 17.50
N VAL A 289 -3.02 -6.96 17.60
CA VAL A 289 -2.38 -5.68 17.90
C VAL A 289 -1.62 -5.20 16.67
N ALA A 290 -2.08 -4.16 16.03
CA ALA A 290 -1.40 -3.53 14.90
C ALA A 290 -0.46 -2.43 15.42
N TYR A 291 0.83 -2.71 15.46
CA TYR A 291 1.86 -1.79 15.95
C TYR A 291 3.16 -1.98 15.16
N ASN A 292 3.65 -0.95 14.50
CA ASN A 292 4.75 -1.09 13.53
C ASN A 292 6.15 -1.00 14.17
N THR A 293 6.40 -1.70 15.28
CA THR A 293 7.73 -1.76 15.89
C THR A 293 7.92 -3.06 16.69
N VAL A 294 8.81 -3.93 16.23
CA VAL A 294 9.08 -5.22 16.87
C VAL A 294 9.66 -5.05 18.28
N SER A 295 10.58 -4.07 18.48
CA SER A 295 11.16 -3.80 19.81
C SER A 295 10.08 -3.43 20.83
N SER A 296 9.18 -2.53 20.48
CA SER A 296 8.08 -2.14 21.36
C SER A 296 7.10 -3.27 21.64
N MET A 297 6.82 -4.13 20.64
CA MET A 297 6.00 -5.33 20.83
C MET A 297 6.65 -6.28 21.85
N ARG A 298 7.97 -6.52 21.75
CA ARG A 298 8.74 -7.33 22.71
C ARG A 298 8.64 -6.75 24.11
N ILE A 299 8.82 -5.43 24.28
CA ILE A 299 8.69 -4.78 25.58
C ILE A 299 7.26 -4.93 26.12
N ILE A 300 6.22 -4.79 25.29
CA ILE A 300 4.84 -5.02 25.72
C ILE A 300 4.65 -6.45 26.22
N ILE A 301 5.19 -7.44 25.50
CA ILE A 301 5.09 -8.86 25.90
C ILE A 301 5.79 -9.09 27.23
N GLU A 302 6.96 -8.48 27.46
CA GLU A 302 7.67 -8.57 28.75
C GLU A 302 6.89 -7.95 29.92
N LEU A 303 6.06 -6.94 29.64
CA LEU A 303 5.17 -6.32 30.65
C LEU A 303 3.94 -7.16 30.98
N LEU A 304 3.61 -8.20 30.17
CA LEU A 304 2.47 -9.08 30.43
C LEU A 304 2.79 -10.08 31.54
N PRO A 305 1.77 -10.57 32.26
CA PRO A 305 1.91 -11.74 33.14
C PRO A 305 2.51 -12.95 32.41
N ASP A 306 3.37 -13.72 33.08
CA ASP A 306 4.09 -14.85 32.47
C ASP A 306 3.16 -15.87 31.77
N GLU A 307 1.96 -16.08 32.29
CA GLU A 307 0.93 -16.95 31.71
C GLU A 307 0.42 -16.49 30.34
N LEU A 308 0.61 -15.21 30.00
CA LEU A 308 0.20 -14.64 28.72
C LEU A 308 1.34 -14.57 27.70
N LYS A 309 2.59 -14.54 28.12
CA LYS A 309 3.76 -14.41 27.22
C LYS A 309 3.79 -15.55 26.19
N GLY A 310 3.57 -16.80 26.63
CA GLY A 310 3.52 -17.96 25.72
C GLY A 310 2.32 -18.00 24.77
N LYS A 311 1.34 -17.11 24.96
CA LYS A 311 0.16 -16.95 24.09
C LYS A 311 0.33 -15.88 23.02
N CYS A 312 1.52 -15.23 22.95
CA CYS A 312 1.84 -14.16 22.02
C CYS A 312 2.57 -14.69 20.79
N GLU A 313 2.38 -14.01 19.66
CA GLU A 313 3.19 -14.13 18.46
C GLU A 313 3.33 -12.79 17.76
N ILE A 314 4.40 -12.60 16.97
CA ILE A 314 4.71 -11.38 16.23
C ILE A 314 4.81 -11.68 14.75
N TRP A 315 3.85 -11.20 13.96
CA TRP A 315 3.88 -11.28 12.51
C TRP A 315 4.63 -10.07 11.94
N CYS A 316 5.86 -10.30 11.56
CA CYS A 316 6.74 -9.30 10.97
C CYS A 316 7.42 -9.82 9.71
N SER A 317 8.20 -8.96 9.03
CA SER A 317 8.98 -9.40 7.86
C SER A 317 10.07 -10.39 8.29
N SER A 318 10.50 -11.26 7.36
CA SER A 318 11.63 -12.18 7.59
C SER A 318 12.94 -11.46 7.98
N GLN A 319 13.09 -10.19 7.60
CA GLN A 319 14.24 -9.38 8.03
C GLN A 319 14.22 -9.05 9.53
N SER A 320 13.05 -9.09 10.16
CA SER A 320 12.85 -8.83 11.59
C SER A 320 12.64 -10.12 12.41
N GLU A 321 12.80 -11.30 11.79
CA GLU A 321 12.63 -12.60 12.44
C GLU A 321 13.51 -12.74 13.68
N GLN A 322 14.81 -12.45 13.58
CA GLN A 322 15.73 -12.50 14.71
C GLN A 322 15.33 -11.55 15.85
N GLN A 323 14.78 -10.38 15.53
CA GLN A 323 14.29 -9.43 16.52
C GLN A 323 13.00 -9.91 17.20
N ALA A 324 12.12 -10.59 16.48
CA ALA A 324 10.92 -11.20 17.05
C ALA A 324 11.26 -12.41 17.94
N GLY A 325 12.40 -13.10 17.67
CA GLY A 325 12.90 -14.21 18.47
C GLY A 325 11.89 -15.35 18.56
N GLU A 326 11.67 -15.87 19.77
CA GLU A 326 10.73 -16.98 20.03
C GLU A 326 9.27 -16.67 19.66
N TYR A 327 8.91 -15.38 19.54
CA TYR A 327 7.55 -14.96 19.15
C TYR A 327 7.34 -14.92 17.64
N TYR A 328 8.37 -15.18 16.81
CA TYR A 328 8.20 -15.33 15.38
C TYR A 328 7.43 -16.61 15.05
N PRO A 329 6.42 -16.58 14.15
CA PRO A 329 5.64 -17.78 13.81
C PRO A 329 6.52 -18.90 13.30
N GLN A 330 6.36 -20.10 13.88
CA GLN A 330 7.07 -21.31 13.45
C GLN A 330 6.46 -21.93 12.18
N GLU A 331 5.20 -21.61 11.92
CA GLU A 331 4.46 -22.09 10.76
C GLU A 331 4.19 -20.95 9.78
N ASN A 332 3.86 -21.30 8.55
CA ASN A 332 3.46 -20.29 7.55
C ASN A 332 2.21 -19.55 8.02
N ILE A 333 2.27 -18.22 7.96
CA ILE A 333 1.14 -17.35 8.30
C ILE A 333 0.00 -17.60 7.31
N GLY A 334 -1.10 -18.14 7.82
CA GLY A 334 -2.33 -18.43 7.09
C GLY A 334 -3.42 -17.37 7.29
N THR A 335 -4.67 -17.78 7.09
CA THR A 335 -5.86 -16.95 7.30
C THR A 335 -6.41 -17.02 8.71
N HIS A 336 -5.88 -17.92 9.55
CA HIS A 336 -6.29 -18.12 10.93
C HIS A 336 -5.18 -17.76 11.91
N LEU A 337 -5.56 -17.15 13.02
CA LEU A 337 -4.65 -16.80 14.12
C LEU A 337 -4.29 -18.06 14.92
N THR A 338 -3.00 -18.32 15.09
CA THR A 338 -2.49 -19.51 15.80
C THR A 338 -2.37 -19.29 17.31
N LYS A 339 -2.17 -18.02 17.72
CA LYS A 339 -2.07 -17.63 19.12
C LYS A 339 -3.24 -16.74 19.55
N GLN A 340 -3.40 -16.58 20.85
CA GLN A 340 -4.46 -15.74 21.43
C GLN A 340 -4.18 -14.26 21.22
N ILE A 341 -2.90 -13.84 21.24
CA ILE A 341 -2.44 -12.46 21.02
C ILE A 341 -1.48 -12.47 19.82
N THR A 342 -1.87 -11.81 18.74
CA THR A 342 -1.04 -11.69 17.53
C THR A 342 -0.70 -10.21 17.29
N PHE A 343 0.57 -9.90 17.28
CA PHE A 343 1.07 -8.56 16.92
C PHE A 343 1.38 -8.51 15.42
N LEU A 344 0.99 -7.43 14.76
CA LEU A 344 1.21 -7.21 13.32
C LEU A 344 2.08 -5.97 13.09
N THR A 345 3.11 -6.10 12.26
CA THR A 345 3.82 -4.94 11.67
C THR A 345 3.13 -4.49 10.36
N CYS A 346 3.58 -3.37 9.80
CA CYS A 346 3.05 -2.82 8.54
C CYS A 346 3.09 -3.80 7.36
N THR A 347 3.94 -4.83 7.40
CA THR A 347 3.98 -5.92 6.41
C THR A 347 2.63 -6.62 6.27
N TYR A 348 1.83 -6.65 7.34
CA TYR A 348 0.53 -7.32 7.41
C TYR A 348 -0.66 -6.37 7.60
N PHE A 349 -0.46 -5.05 7.62
CA PHE A 349 -1.55 -4.07 7.62
C PHE A 349 -2.36 -4.12 6.32
N THR A 350 -1.70 -4.57 5.25
CA THR A 350 -2.31 -4.82 3.95
C THR A 350 -1.94 -6.23 3.48
N GLY A 351 -2.80 -6.84 2.67
CA GLY A 351 -2.44 -8.06 1.93
C GLY A 351 -2.62 -9.38 2.64
N ILE A 352 -3.09 -9.41 3.88
CA ILE A 352 -3.53 -10.62 4.56
C ILE A 352 -5.03 -10.57 4.81
N ASP A 353 -5.69 -11.70 4.72
CA ASP A 353 -7.10 -11.87 5.12
C ASP A 353 -7.11 -12.74 6.38
N ILE A 354 -7.71 -12.27 7.47
CA ILE A 354 -7.88 -12.99 8.73
C ILE A 354 -9.35 -13.40 8.85
N GLU A 355 -9.61 -14.69 8.82
CA GLU A 355 -10.97 -15.25 8.83
C GLU A 355 -11.54 -15.41 10.24
N ASP A 356 -10.69 -15.38 11.25
CA ASP A 356 -11.11 -15.37 12.65
C ASP A 356 -11.80 -14.04 13.02
N ARG A 357 -12.66 -14.12 14.03
CA ARG A 357 -13.21 -12.95 14.70
C ARG A 357 -12.33 -12.58 15.89
N TYR A 358 -11.96 -11.31 16.03
CA TYR A 358 -11.00 -10.88 17.05
C TYR A 358 -11.24 -9.45 17.52
N HIS A 359 -10.65 -9.09 18.66
CA HIS A 359 -10.50 -7.71 19.12
C HIS A 359 -9.31 -7.07 18.44
N LEU A 360 -9.50 -5.91 17.81
CA LEU A 360 -8.41 -5.14 17.19
C LEU A 360 -7.95 -4.02 18.11
N ILE A 361 -6.63 -3.92 18.30
CA ILE A 361 -5.96 -2.80 18.97
C ILE A 361 -4.97 -2.21 17.97
N SER A 362 -5.25 -1.02 17.45
CA SER A 362 -4.30 -0.26 16.63
C SER A 362 -3.50 0.71 17.50
N VAL A 363 -2.20 0.84 17.24
CA VAL A 363 -1.30 1.62 18.11
C VAL A 363 -0.48 2.60 17.30
N SER A 364 -0.48 3.87 17.71
CA SER A 364 0.41 4.93 17.21
C SER A 364 1.22 5.53 18.36
N ASP A 365 2.51 5.73 18.12
CA ASP A 365 3.46 6.24 19.10
C ASP A 365 4.29 7.36 18.45
N THR A 366 4.10 8.59 18.90
CA THR A 366 4.78 9.76 18.34
C THR A 366 6.29 9.78 18.54
N ARG A 367 6.82 8.89 19.39
CA ARG A 367 8.27 8.67 19.53
C ARG A 367 8.86 8.01 18.28
N TYR A 368 8.04 7.19 17.57
CA TYR A 368 8.45 6.44 16.38
C TYR A 368 7.55 6.81 15.19
N LEU A 369 8.05 7.66 14.34
CA LEU A 369 7.30 8.29 13.25
C LEU A 369 6.66 7.28 12.27
N TYR A 370 7.31 6.13 12.07
CA TYR A 370 6.83 5.03 11.23
C TYR A 370 5.68 4.22 11.85
N THR A 371 5.28 4.54 13.08
CA THR A 371 4.11 3.93 13.75
C THR A 371 2.85 4.78 13.62
N LEU A 372 2.94 6.01 13.12
CA LEU A 372 1.79 6.89 12.98
C LEU A 372 0.80 6.33 11.94
N LEU A 373 -0.45 6.20 12.34
CA LEU A 373 -1.51 5.66 11.51
C LEU A 373 -2.46 6.78 11.06
N SER A 374 -2.72 6.86 9.76
CA SER A 374 -3.77 7.71 9.23
C SER A 374 -5.15 7.02 9.37
N PRO A 375 -6.27 7.76 9.28
CA PRO A 375 -7.61 7.17 9.23
C PRO A 375 -7.74 6.09 8.16
N GLU A 376 -7.17 6.34 6.98
CA GLU A 376 -7.16 5.41 5.85
C GLU A 376 -6.37 4.12 6.19
N LYS A 377 -5.26 4.24 6.92
CA LYS A 377 -4.48 3.08 7.36
C LYS A 377 -5.23 2.26 8.42
N LEU A 378 -5.92 2.92 9.34
CA LEU A 378 -6.82 2.27 10.31
C LEU A 378 -7.95 1.51 9.61
N LEU A 379 -8.54 2.08 8.55
CA LEU A 379 -9.53 1.39 7.72
C LEU A 379 -8.95 0.14 7.06
N GLN A 380 -7.74 0.21 6.52
CA GLN A 380 -7.05 -0.94 5.92
C GLN A 380 -6.78 -2.04 6.94
N ILE A 381 -6.30 -1.70 8.13
CA ILE A 381 -6.01 -2.63 9.22
C ILE A 381 -7.31 -3.33 9.67
N ALA A 382 -8.36 -2.59 9.94
CA ALA A 382 -9.67 -3.14 10.32
C ALA A 382 -10.25 -4.04 9.22
N GLY A 383 -10.04 -3.66 7.96
CA GLY A 383 -10.44 -4.44 6.79
C GLY A 383 -9.69 -5.78 6.62
N ARG A 384 -8.71 -6.11 7.45
CA ARG A 384 -8.08 -7.45 7.46
C ARG A 384 -8.99 -8.51 8.04
N CYS A 385 -9.92 -8.15 8.91
CA CYS A 385 -10.95 -9.06 9.39
C CYS A 385 -11.92 -9.42 8.27
N ARG A 386 -11.96 -10.70 7.89
CA ARG A 386 -12.88 -11.24 6.87
C ARG A 386 -14.01 -12.08 7.45
N HIS A 387 -14.09 -12.15 8.77
CA HIS A 387 -15.20 -12.82 9.43
C HIS A 387 -16.52 -12.10 9.06
N LYS A 388 -17.58 -12.90 8.77
CA LYS A 388 -18.88 -12.37 8.33
C LYS A 388 -19.54 -11.38 9.30
N GLU A 389 -19.27 -11.55 10.59
CA GLU A 389 -19.78 -10.67 11.66
C GLU A 389 -18.81 -9.53 12.00
N GLY A 390 -17.68 -9.39 11.28
CA GLY A 390 -16.67 -8.37 11.51
C GLY A 390 -15.88 -8.54 12.80
N LEU A 391 -15.28 -7.45 13.28
CA LEU A 391 -14.50 -7.41 14.52
C LEU A 391 -15.35 -7.61 15.77
N LEU A 392 -14.78 -8.17 16.83
CA LEU A 392 -15.39 -8.18 18.18
C LEU A 392 -15.43 -6.78 18.79
N SER A 393 -14.33 -6.06 18.69
CA SER A 393 -14.23 -4.64 19.04
C SER A 393 -13.02 -4.02 18.38
N GLU A 394 -13.01 -2.69 18.26
CA GLU A 394 -11.87 -1.93 17.78
C GLU A 394 -11.47 -0.88 18.82
N ARG A 395 -10.15 -0.79 19.08
CA ARG A 395 -9.55 0.22 19.95
C ARG A 395 -8.38 0.85 19.23
N PHE A 396 -8.25 2.17 19.39
CA PHE A 396 -7.10 2.91 18.91
C PHE A 396 -6.38 3.56 20.11
N ILE A 397 -5.14 3.13 20.35
CA ILE A 397 -4.28 3.65 21.40
C ILE A 397 -3.23 4.56 20.75
N TYR A 398 -3.15 5.81 21.21
CA TYR A 398 -2.27 6.80 20.62
C TYR A 398 -1.79 7.82 21.66
N ASP A 399 -0.71 8.50 21.37
CA ASP A 399 -0.25 9.69 22.08
C ASP A 399 -0.26 10.93 21.18
N ILE A 400 -0.01 12.09 21.76
CA ILE A 400 0.05 13.36 21.05
C ILE A 400 1.50 13.87 21.04
N GLN A 401 1.87 14.49 19.93
CA GLN A 401 3.17 15.13 19.76
C GLN A 401 3.33 16.30 20.73
N SER A 402 4.19 16.15 21.74
CA SER A 402 4.47 17.20 22.74
C SER A 402 5.56 18.17 22.31
N LYS A 403 6.38 17.81 21.29
CA LYS A 403 7.53 18.58 20.82
C LYS A 403 7.21 19.40 19.59
N LYS A 404 7.94 20.50 19.38
CA LYS A 404 7.85 21.32 18.19
C LYS A 404 8.18 20.48 16.94
N VAL A 405 7.31 20.52 15.95
CA VAL A 405 7.49 19.84 14.67
C VAL A 405 8.18 20.77 13.68
N TRP A 406 9.34 20.36 13.19
CA TRP A 406 10.13 21.13 12.22
C TRP A 406 9.56 21.05 10.82
N GLU A 407 8.95 19.91 10.48
CA GLU A 407 8.39 19.59 9.17
C GLU A 407 7.20 20.46 8.79
N LYS A 408 6.61 21.22 9.74
CA LYS A 408 5.50 22.16 9.45
C LYS A 408 5.84 23.25 8.41
N ASN A 409 7.13 23.46 8.14
CA ASN A 409 7.60 24.37 7.11
C ASN A 409 7.76 23.69 5.75
N PHE A 410 7.40 22.42 5.62
CA PHE A 410 7.38 21.72 4.35
C PHE A 410 6.30 22.31 3.45
N ASP A 411 6.68 22.62 2.22
CA ASP A 411 5.78 23.04 1.15
C ASP A 411 5.96 22.09 -0.03
N LYS A 412 4.93 21.32 -0.32
CA LYS A 412 4.92 20.32 -1.38
C LYS A 412 5.18 20.94 -2.76
N GLN A 413 4.50 22.02 -3.08
CA GLN A 413 4.62 22.68 -4.39
C GLN A 413 6.00 23.30 -4.58
N HIS A 414 6.56 23.90 -3.53
CA HIS A 414 7.92 24.41 -3.54
C HIS A 414 8.94 23.29 -3.80
N ASN A 415 8.78 22.12 -3.14
CA ASN A 415 9.70 20.99 -3.35
C ASN A 415 9.60 20.39 -4.76
N ILE A 416 8.40 20.34 -5.35
CA ILE A 416 8.21 19.94 -6.75
C ILE A 416 8.92 20.95 -7.69
N ALA A 417 8.77 22.24 -7.44
CA ALA A 417 9.45 23.28 -8.22
C ALA A 417 10.97 23.17 -8.11
N CYS A 418 11.51 22.96 -6.90
CA CYS A 418 12.93 22.72 -6.67
C CYS A 418 13.44 21.48 -7.43
N ALA A 419 12.68 20.38 -7.41
CA ALA A 419 13.04 19.17 -8.15
C ALA A 419 13.12 19.43 -9.66
N LYS A 420 12.14 20.11 -10.23
CA LYS A 420 12.14 20.51 -11.66
C LYS A 420 13.34 21.39 -12.01
N TRP A 421 13.63 22.37 -11.16
CA TRP A 421 14.77 23.25 -11.34
C TRP A 421 16.11 22.50 -11.27
N ILE A 422 16.28 21.57 -10.35
CA ILE A 422 17.47 20.70 -10.26
C ILE A 422 17.66 19.90 -11.55
N ILE A 423 16.59 19.29 -12.06
CA ILE A 423 16.61 18.53 -13.32
C ILE A 423 17.05 19.42 -14.48
N GLU A 424 16.49 20.63 -14.57
CA GLU A 424 16.84 21.58 -15.63
C GLU A 424 18.32 21.97 -15.58
N ILE A 425 18.87 22.29 -14.40
CA ILE A 425 20.28 22.61 -14.23
C ILE A 425 21.17 21.45 -14.68
N ILE A 426 20.85 20.22 -14.26
CA ILE A 426 21.67 19.05 -14.64
C ILE A 426 21.63 18.86 -16.15
N ASN A 427 20.46 18.99 -16.78
CA ASN A 427 20.31 18.87 -18.22
C ASN A 427 21.11 19.94 -18.97
N GLN A 428 21.16 21.18 -18.47
CA GLN A 428 21.98 22.25 -19.03
C GLN A 428 23.48 21.96 -18.90
N ILE A 429 23.92 21.41 -17.74
CA ILE A 429 25.30 20.98 -17.55
C ILE A 429 25.65 19.86 -18.53
N ASN A 430 24.82 18.84 -18.65
CA ASN A 430 25.04 17.72 -19.58
C ASN A 430 25.09 18.21 -21.02
N PHE A 431 24.18 19.06 -21.45
CA PHE A 431 24.17 19.66 -22.78
C PHE A 431 25.44 20.48 -23.05
N GLY A 432 25.92 21.25 -22.06
CA GLY A 432 27.20 21.95 -22.16
C GLY A 432 28.40 21.03 -22.34
N LEU A 433 28.39 19.87 -21.63
CA LEU A 433 29.48 18.90 -21.67
C LEU A 433 29.45 18.03 -22.94
N GLU A 434 28.31 17.77 -23.56
CA GLU A 434 28.19 17.05 -24.84
C GLU A 434 28.92 17.74 -25.99
N ASN A 435 29.06 19.03 -25.94
CA ASN A 435 29.81 19.81 -26.94
C ASN A 435 31.33 19.65 -26.81
N TYR A 436 31.82 19.10 -25.73
CA TYR A 436 33.25 18.78 -25.54
C TYR A 436 33.43 17.27 -25.76
N ASN A 437 34.14 16.90 -26.83
CA ASN A 437 34.41 15.51 -27.21
C ASN A 437 35.37 14.76 -26.25
N ASP A 438 35.53 15.23 -25.04
CA ASP A 438 36.45 14.68 -24.05
C ASP A 438 35.74 13.72 -23.08
N VAL A 439 36.29 12.52 -22.91
CA VAL A 439 35.83 11.50 -21.98
C VAL A 439 35.78 12.02 -20.52
N ILE A 440 36.70 12.91 -20.15
CA ILE A 440 36.77 13.50 -18.81
C ILE A 440 35.52 14.35 -18.52
N HIS A 441 35.12 15.18 -19.47
CA HIS A 441 33.94 16.05 -19.31
C HIS A 441 32.63 15.24 -19.21
N ARG A 442 32.50 14.14 -19.98
CA ARG A 442 31.36 13.21 -19.87
C ARG A 442 31.30 12.54 -18.50
N ASN A 443 32.46 12.08 -17.99
CA ASN A 443 32.53 11.44 -16.67
C ASN A 443 32.19 12.43 -15.54
N VAL A 444 32.59 13.71 -15.64
CA VAL A 444 32.25 14.74 -14.67
C VAL A 444 30.75 15.03 -14.70
N GLY A 445 30.15 15.19 -15.88
CA GLY A 445 28.71 15.40 -16.02
C GLY A 445 27.89 14.25 -15.44
N GLN A 446 28.30 13.00 -15.71
CA GLN A 446 27.67 11.81 -15.14
C GLN A 446 27.81 11.78 -13.61
N ALA A 447 28.98 12.06 -13.07
CA ALA A 447 29.20 12.09 -11.62
C ALA A 447 28.34 13.15 -10.91
N VAL A 448 28.21 14.35 -11.52
CA VAL A 448 27.33 15.41 -11.01
C VAL A 448 25.87 14.97 -11.06
N ALA A 449 25.42 14.41 -12.18
CA ALA A 449 24.06 13.92 -12.34
C ALA A 449 23.72 12.80 -11.33
N ASP A 450 24.65 11.85 -11.11
CA ASP A 450 24.51 10.76 -10.15
C ASP A 450 24.44 11.27 -8.72
N GLN A 451 25.27 12.24 -8.37
CA GLN A 451 25.24 12.85 -7.04
C GLN A 451 23.98 13.66 -6.79
N MET A 452 23.48 14.38 -7.78
CA MET A 452 22.28 15.20 -7.66
C MET A 452 20.98 14.38 -7.78
N SER A 453 20.97 13.29 -8.55
CA SER A 453 19.82 12.37 -8.61
C SER A 453 19.55 11.65 -7.29
N GLY A 454 20.57 11.50 -6.45
CA GLY A 454 20.44 10.97 -5.09
C GLY A 454 20.24 12.04 -4.01
N TRP A 455 20.04 13.30 -4.39
CA TRP A 455 19.94 14.40 -3.43
C TRP A 455 18.73 14.22 -2.51
N LYS A 456 19.01 14.23 -1.21
CA LYS A 456 18.01 14.12 -0.18
C LYS A 456 17.89 15.43 0.59
N VAL A 457 16.66 15.86 0.81
CA VAL A 457 16.35 17.03 1.63
C VAL A 457 15.83 16.58 2.98
N SER A 458 16.38 17.15 4.05
CA SER A 458 15.94 16.87 5.42
C SER A 458 15.29 18.10 6.03
N TYR A 459 14.17 17.90 6.69
CA TYR A 459 13.48 18.95 7.43
C TYR A 459 13.70 18.72 8.94
N GLY A 460 14.73 19.36 9.51
CA GLY A 460 14.94 19.46 10.95
C GLY A 460 15.03 18.12 11.70
N GLY A 461 15.76 17.13 11.18
CA GLY A 461 15.94 15.82 11.80
C GLY A 461 14.90 14.78 11.40
N SER A 462 14.03 15.09 10.44
CA SER A 462 13.15 14.11 9.78
C SER A 462 13.95 13.17 8.87
N THR A 463 13.31 12.08 8.46
CA THR A 463 13.86 11.20 7.42
C THR A 463 14.08 11.98 6.13
N PRO A 464 15.28 11.92 5.53
CA PRO A 464 15.54 12.60 4.28
C PRO A 464 14.67 12.06 3.13
N ILE A 465 14.11 12.96 2.32
CA ILE A 465 13.33 12.61 1.13
C ILE A 465 14.13 12.83 -0.15
N THR A 466 13.90 11.98 -1.13
CA THR A 466 14.47 12.11 -2.47
C THR A 466 13.55 13.00 -3.32
N LEU A 467 14.07 14.08 -3.89
CA LEU A 467 13.30 14.98 -4.76
C LEU A 467 13.40 14.60 -6.23
N VAL A 468 14.55 14.08 -6.66
CA VAL A 468 14.85 13.71 -8.04
C VAL A 468 15.26 12.25 -8.08
N ARG A 469 14.73 11.51 -9.05
CA ARG A 469 15.06 10.09 -9.31
C ARG A 469 15.44 9.87 -10.76
N ARG A 470 15.95 8.69 -11.06
CA ARG A 470 16.02 8.21 -12.43
C ARG A 470 14.76 7.39 -12.76
N ASP A 471 14.21 7.61 -13.94
CA ASP A 471 13.12 6.79 -14.46
C ASP A 471 13.64 5.46 -15.05
N ILE A 472 12.74 4.67 -15.61
CA ILE A 472 13.09 3.36 -16.21
C ILE A 472 13.89 3.46 -17.51
N GLU A 473 14.03 4.65 -18.07
CA GLU A 473 14.84 4.97 -19.26
C GLU A 473 16.14 5.71 -18.89
N ASP A 474 16.45 5.76 -17.58
CA ASP A 474 17.60 6.46 -16.99
C ASP A 474 17.57 7.99 -17.10
N ASN A 475 16.41 8.59 -17.44
CA ASN A 475 16.25 10.03 -17.43
C ASN A 475 16.01 10.54 -16.01
N LEU A 476 16.36 11.80 -15.77
CA LEU A 476 16.03 12.47 -14.51
C LEU A 476 14.55 12.85 -14.47
N ALA A 477 13.89 12.50 -13.39
CA ALA A 477 12.48 12.76 -13.16
C ALA A 477 12.21 13.23 -11.73
N VAL A 478 11.14 14.00 -11.54
CA VAL A 478 10.67 14.37 -10.20
C VAL A 478 10.20 13.13 -9.46
N SER A 479 10.59 12.98 -8.19
CA SER A 479 10.17 11.87 -7.34
C SER A 479 8.86 12.22 -6.62
N TYR A 480 7.76 12.24 -7.39
CA TYR A 480 6.45 12.69 -6.91
C TYR A 480 5.91 11.85 -5.75
N LEU A 481 6.03 10.52 -5.82
CA LEU A 481 5.51 9.65 -4.76
C LEU A 481 6.29 9.81 -3.45
N ASN A 482 7.60 10.09 -3.49
CA ASN A 482 8.36 10.42 -2.29
C ASN A 482 7.90 11.74 -1.68
N ILE A 483 7.63 12.75 -2.52
CA ILE A 483 7.13 14.06 -2.07
C ILE A 483 5.73 13.90 -1.47
N ASP A 484 4.83 13.14 -2.12
CA ASP A 484 3.48 12.85 -1.62
C ASP A 484 3.52 12.06 -0.29
N ALA A 485 4.40 11.06 -0.18
CA ALA A 485 4.57 10.29 1.05
C ALA A 485 5.06 11.17 2.21
N PHE A 486 5.97 12.11 1.92
CA PHE A 486 6.46 13.04 2.93
C PHE A 486 5.41 14.09 3.32
N ASP A 487 4.61 14.57 2.36
CA ASP A 487 3.48 15.45 2.62
C ASP A 487 2.47 14.81 3.58
N GLU A 488 2.16 13.52 3.36
CA GLU A 488 1.32 12.76 4.29
C GLU A 488 1.95 12.63 5.67
N PHE A 489 3.22 12.33 5.71
CA PHE A 489 3.97 12.27 6.97
C PHE A 489 3.91 13.59 7.74
N VAL A 490 4.09 14.72 7.04
CA VAL A 490 3.97 16.07 7.62
C VAL A 490 2.55 16.32 8.13
N ARG A 491 1.52 15.94 7.35
CA ARG A 491 0.10 16.06 7.75
C ARG A 491 -0.18 15.27 9.03
N LEU A 492 0.24 14.02 9.08
CA LEU A 492 0.06 13.20 10.28
C LEU A 492 0.68 13.87 11.50
N ARG A 493 1.94 14.24 11.40
CA ARG A 493 2.72 14.72 12.52
C ARG A 493 2.36 16.13 12.98
N SER A 494 2.19 17.05 12.02
CA SER A 494 1.98 18.47 12.33
C SER A 494 0.52 18.88 12.52
N GLN A 495 -0.41 18.07 12.02
CA GLN A 495 -1.84 18.35 12.09
C GLN A 495 -2.57 17.31 12.93
N LEU A 496 -2.54 16.04 12.51
CA LEU A 496 -3.37 15.00 13.12
C LEU A 496 -2.94 14.65 14.55
N TYR A 497 -1.64 14.42 14.76
CA TYR A 497 -1.10 14.04 16.08
C TYR A 497 -0.61 15.22 16.92
N SER A 498 -0.81 16.44 16.45
CA SER A 498 -0.51 17.65 17.23
C SER A 498 -1.61 18.01 18.23
N ASP A 499 -2.84 17.53 17.99
CA ASP A 499 -4.01 17.81 18.82
C ASP A 499 -4.97 16.59 18.81
N ALA A 500 -5.45 16.21 20.00
CA ALA A 500 -6.41 15.12 20.16
C ALA A 500 -7.74 15.38 19.43
N THR A 501 -8.17 16.63 19.34
CA THR A 501 -9.42 16.97 18.64
C THR A 501 -9.30 16.76 17.13
N ALA A 502 -8.13 17.00 16.54
CA ALA A 502 -7.88 16.81 15.12
C ALA A 502 -8.00 15.34 14.71
N ILE A 503 -7.42 14.42 15.49
CA ILE A 503 -7.47 12.99 15.18
C ILE A 503 -8.87 12.39 15.39
N VAL A 504 -9.60 12.88 16.43
CA VAL A 504 -11.01 12.51 16.66
C VAL A 504 -11.86 12.95 15.48
N ALA A 505 -11.79 14.22 15.10
CA ALA A 505 -12.56 14.77 13.98
C ALA A 505 -12.30 14.03 12.66
N ALA A 506 -11.03 13.69 12.37
CA ALA A 506 -10.67 12.94 11.18
C ALA A 506 -11.23 11.51 11.18
N LEU A 507 -11.39 10.88 12.34
CA LEU A 507 -11.95 9.53 12.45
C LEU A 507 -13.49 9.54 12.45
N GLU A 508 -14.14 10.62 12.86
CA GLU A 508 -15.60 10.75 12.84
C GLU A 508 -16.20 10.71 11.44
N GLU A 509 -15.42 10.93 10.39
CA GLU A 509 -15.88 10.78 9.01
C GLU A 509 -16.28 9.33 8.70
N ASP A 510 -15.46 8.35 9.14
CA ASP A 510 -15.60 6.94 8.81
C ASP A 510 -15.95 6.04 10.01
N CYS A 511 -15.87 6.57 11.23
CA CYS A 511 -16.05 5.82 12.47
C CYS A 511 -17.11 6.42 13.38
N GLU A 512 -17.78 5.55 14.14
CA GLU A 512 -18.57 5.91 15.31
C GLU A 512 -17.67 5.85 16.54
N ILE A 513 -17.36 7.01 17.14
CA ILE A 513 -16.53 7.07 18.34
C ILE A 513 -17.34 6.67 19.56
N LEU A 514 -17.17 5.42 20.04
CA LEU A 514 -17.88 4.89 21.22
C LEU A 514 -17.42 5.50 22.54
N GLY A 515 -16.27 6.13 22.55
CA GLY A 515 -15.71 6.81 23.70
C GLY A 515 -14.27 7.20 23.49
N HIS A 516 -13.86 8.27 24.18
CA HIS A 516 -12.49 8.77 24.19
C HIS A 516 -12.03 8.86 25.64
N THR A 517 -10.96 8.14 26.00
CA THR A 517 -10.44 8.07 27.36
C THR A 517 -8.99 8.49 27.39
N LEU A 518 -8.56 9.12 28.50
CA LEU A 518 -7.17 9.43 28.77
C LEU A 518 -6.59 8.40 29.75
N ALA A 519 -5.55 7.69 29.36
CA ALA A 519 -4.79 6.79 30.20
C ALA A 519 -3.51 7.49 30.67
N ASN A 520 -3.43 7.75 31.98
CA ASN A 520 -2.28 8.39 32.62
C ASN A 520 -1.43 7.32 33.32
N ASP A 521 -0.67 6.56 32.53
CA ASP A 521 0.20 5.53 33.04
C ASP A 521 1.61 6.08 33.29
N SER A 522 2.07 5.98 34.53
CA SER A 522 3.43 6.38 34.88
C SER A 522 4.47 5.34 34.46
N TYR A 523 5.66 5.81 34.11
CA TYR A 523 6.81 4.95 33.84
C TYR A 523 7.17 4.14 35.10
N SER A 524 7.38 2.82 34.97
CA SER A 524 7.66 1.94 36.09
C SER A 524 9.05 1.33 35.98
N LYS A 525 9.57 0.81 37.14
CA LYS A 525 10.84 0.09 37.14
C LYS A 525 10.81 -1.19 36.31
N ASP A 526 9.66 -1.86 36.29
CA ASP A 526 9.47 -3.07 35.49
C ASP A 526 9.54 -2.75 33.98
N GLN A 527 8.96 -1.63 33.55
CA GLN A 527 9.09 -1.15 32.20
C GLN A 527 10.55 -0.81 31.84
N GLN A 528 11.26 -0.13 32.74
CA GLN A 528 12.69 0.17 32.55
C GLN A 528 13.51 -1.12 32.39
N ALA A 529 13.25 -2.12 33.23
CA ALA A 529 13.92 -3.41 33.15
C ALA A 529 13.64 -4.13 31.84
N ALA A 530 12.37 -4.14 31.37
CA ALA A 530 11.97 -4.75 30.11
C ALA A 530 12.62 -4.02 28.91
N GLU A 531 12.65 -2.69 28.91
CA GLU A 531 13.30 -1.90 27.85
C GLU A 531 14.80 -2.19 27.76
N ILE A 532 15.50 -2.25 28.91
CA ILE A 532 16.93 -2.59 28.94
C ILE A 532 17.16 -4.01 28.43
N ALA A 533 16.39 -4.98 28.89
CA ALA A 533 16.54 -6.38 28.48
C ALA A 533 16.38 -6.55 26.97
N VAL A 534 15.35 -5.96 26.37
CA VAL A 534 15.10 -6.02 24.91
C VAL A 534 16.19 -5.28 24.13
N ASP A 535 16.65 -4.12 24.62
CA ASP A 535 17.70 -3.34 23.97
C ASP A 535 19.05 -4.08 23.98
N ASP A 536 19.41 -4.72 25.10
CA ASP A 536 20.63 -5.52 25.21
C ASP A 536 20.59 -6.77 24.30
N GLU A 537 19.44 -7.45 24.20
CA GLU A 537 19.23 -8.56 23.26
C GLU A 537 19.41 -8.10 21.80
N PHE A 538 18.82 -6.96 21.43
CA PHE A 538 18.93 -6.43 20.08
C PHE A 538 20.36 -6.00 19.73
N LYS A 539 21.10 -5.43 20.67
CA LYS A 539 22.53 -5.14 20.51
C LYS A 539 23.35 -6.41 20.32
N ALA A 540 23.04 -7.47 21.08
CA ALA A 540 23.69 -8.76 20.92
C ALA A 540 23.47 -9.37 19.52
N ILE A 541 22.23 -9.33 19.01
CA ILE A 541 21.87 -9.76 17.64
C ILE A 541 22.63 -8.92 16.61
N GLN A 542 22.69 -7.61 16.76
CA GLN A 542 23.39 -6.72 15.84
C GLN A 542 24.89 -7.01 15.81
N ASN A 543 25.52 -7.21 16.96
CA ASN A 543 26.94 -7.54 17.05
C ASN A 543 27.24 -8.89 16.41
N ALA A 544 26.41 -9.91 16.66
CA ALA A 544 26.57 -11.22 16.04
C ALA A 544 26.47 -11.15 14.50
N ASN A 545 25.53 -10.36 13.96
CA ASN A 545 25.40 -10.16 12.52
C ASN A 545 26.60 -9.41 11.93
N ILE A 546 27.16 -8.43 12.65
CA ILE A 546 28.40 -7.73 12.22
C ILE A 546 29.57 -8.71 12.19
N ASP A 547 29.73 -9.53 13.23
CA ASP A 547 30.82 -10.53 13.29
C ASP A 547 30.71 -11.56 12.16
N GLU A 548 29.49 -12.01 11.84
CA GLU A 548 29.24 -12.91 10.70
C GLU A 548 29.56 -12.24 9.36
N CYS A 549 29.14 -10.99 9.16
CA CYS A 549 29.51 -10.22 7.97
C CYS A 549 31.01 -10.07 7.82
N ILE A 550 31.74 -9.74 8.90
CA ILE A 550 33.20 -9.63 8.91
C ILE A 550 33.84 -10.98 8.55
N LYS A 551 33.32 -12.08 9.09
CA LYS A 551 33.80 -13.43 8.78
C LYS A 551 33.62 -13.76 7.30
N LEU A 552 32.43 -13.54 6.75
CA LEU A 552 32.13 -13.78 5.32
C LEU A 552 32.97 -12.88 4.40
N MET A 553 33.22 -11.63 4.77
CA MET A 553 34.13 -10.75 4.02
C MET A 553 35.55 -11.29 4.00
N LYS A 554 36.11 -11.73 5.15
CA LYS A 554 37.43 -12.32 5.24
C LYS A 554 37.54 -13.59 4.39
N GLU A 555 36.51 -14.45 4.38
CA GLU A 555 36.47 -15.66 3.56
C GLU A 555 36.49 -15.31 2.06
N ARG A 556 35.74 -14.32 1.62
CA ARG A 556 35.67 -13.85 0.23
C ARG A 556 36.96 -13.15 -0.25
N ILE A 557 37.67 -12.48 0.66
CA ILE A 557 38.99 -11.92 0.36
C ILE A 557 39.99 -13.06 0.19
N ALA A 558 39.94 -14.06 1.07
CA ALA A 558 40.86 -15.19 1.05
C ALA A 558 40.68 -16.10 -0.20
N ASP A 559 39.45 -16.24 -0.72
CA ASP A 559 39.16 -17.01 -1.94
C ASP A 559 39.30 -16.19 -3.23
N GLY A 560 39.66 -14.89 -3.14
CA GLY A 560 39.89 -14.00 -4.27
C GLY A 560 38.58 -13.51 -4.95
N SER A 561 37.41 -13.78 -4.39
CA SER A 561 36.11 -13.31 -4.90
C SER A 561 35.80 -11.86 -4.53
N MET A 562 36.65 -11.23 -3.71
CA MET A 562 36.52 -9.86 -3.25
C MET A 562 37.91 -9.19 -3.15
N SER A 563 38.03 -7.92 -3.60
CA SER A 563 39.28 -7.15 -3.49
C SER A 563 39.46 -6.59 -2.08
N GLU A 564 40.72 -6.46 -1.61
CA GLU A 564 41.03 -5.83 -0.32
C GLU A 564 40.75 -4.32 -0.29
N ASP A 565 40.59 -3.69 -1.46
CA ASP A 565 40.30 -2.25 -1.59
C ASP A 565 38.81 -1.89 -1.39
N LEU A 566 38.18 -2.46 -0.39
CA LEU A 566 36.84 -2.05 0.03
C LEU A 566 36.91 -0.74 0.80
N THR A 567 36.81 0.38 0.10
CA THR A 567 36.35 1.63 0.69
C THR A 567 34.89 1.41 1.13
N VAL A 568 34.68 1.26 2.43
CA VAL A 568 33.34 1.29 3.05
C VAL A 568 32.72 2.64 2.67
N ARG A 569 31.77 2.61 1.75
CA ARG A 569 30.90 3.75 1.44
C ARG A 569 29.66 3.71 2.32
#